data_7663bf562d54ef9c53f87b47a004d40f
#
_entry.id   7663bf562d54ef9c53f87b47a004d40f
#
_cell.length_a   1.000
_cell.length_b   1.000
_cell.length_c   1.000
_cell.angle_alpha   90.00
_cell.angle_beta   90.00
_cell.angle_gamma   90.00
#
_symmetry.space_group_name_H-M   'P 1'
#
loop_
_entity.id
_entity.type
_entity.pdbx_description
1 polymer ?
#
loop_
_entity_poly.entity_id
_entity_poly.type
_entity_poly.pdbx_seq_one_letter_code
_entity_poly.pdbx_strand_id
1 'polypeptide(L)'
;MSLGDRERDHARSLEQKTSKSREFHQRASNVTPLGVESNVRSFDPYPFYIQQTDGSYVYDMDDNEYLDFLLALGPIILGHGHPEVKQAVKRQVESSDLTATPQPVAIEFMEKVCEMVPSIESVRMANSGTEATMHALRIARSYTGKEKIAKPEGGYAGAHDYALQSVYASEEALGPEEEPNTVSYGTGIPDAVSETVVAFPFNDKEATEQILRKHADDMAAVIIEPVMFSCGCLKPRDGYHEFLRELTDELDIVLIWDEVMTGFRLGPQSAQGRFGVTPDMTTFAKAAGAGYQVAGFGGREDIMEEIIPPKKKEASKWNSSAFHGGTYNGHPVAAAAGLKTLEILDERDVYEHIDRLGDKLFTGLQEAANDVGLAVNVEHIGSMGQVYMTDHDIHSYRDTWHANTDQFADWWLEAASGGVLFGNPLQGERFFTTYSHTEEQVDHALEIAEEAFRSVNHPYS
;
A
#
# COMPACT_ATOMS: atom_id res chain seq x y z
N MET A 1 -15.28 -11.84 33.80
CA MET A 1 -15.61 -10.56 33.17
C MET A 1 -16.17 -10.87 31.81
N SER A 2 -17.26 -10.21 31.40
CA SER A 2 -17.77 -10.39 30.03
C SER A 2 -16.80 -9.73 29.02
N LEU A 3 -16.81 -10.17 27.74
CA LEU A 3 -16.05 -9.55 26.64
C LEU A 3 -16.24 -8.03 26.66
N GLY A 4 -17.46 -7.54 26.71
CA GLY A 4 -17.75 -6.10 26.75
C GLY A 4 -17.34 -5.35 28.02
N ASP A 5 -16.85 -6.05 29.07
CA ASP A 5 -16.28 -5.41 30.25
C ASP A 5 -14.76 -5.20 30.10
N ARG A 6 -14.08 -6.05 29.32
CA ARG A 6 -12.63 -5.97 29.03
C ARG A 6 -12.33 -4.94 27.93
N GLU A 7 -13.04 -5.01 26.80
CA GLU A 7 -13.00 -3.93 25.77
C GLU A 7 -13.14 -2.55 26.42
N ARG A 8 -14.03 -2.43 27.41
CA ARG A 8 -14.21 -1.20 28.18
C ARG A 8 -13.03 -0.87 29.09
N ASP A 9 -12.32 -1.86 29.62
CA ASP A 9 -11.18 -1.59 30.52
C ASP A 9 -9.92 -1.20 29.75
N HIS A 10 -9.64 -1.82 28.59
CA HIS A 10 -8.52 -1.45 27.70
C HIS A 10 -8.76 -0.09 27.02
N ALA A 11 -9.95 0.11 26.44
CA ALA A 11 -10.37 1.40 25.93
C ALA A 11 -10.29 2.50 27.00
N ARG A 12 -10.70 2.21 28.24
CA ARG A 12 -10.59 3.16 29.36
C ARG A 12 -9.15 3.49 29.75
N SER A 13 -8.23 2.52 29.70
CA SER A 13 -6.81 2.77 29.95
C SER A 13 -6.24 3.73 28.92
N LEU A 14 -6.53 3.51 27.63
CA LEU A 14 -6.10 4.38 26.56
C LEU A 14 -6.76 5.76 26.63
N GLU A 15 -8.08 5.81 26.87
CA GLU A 15 -8.82 7.07 27.07
C GLU A 15 -8.28 7.95 28.20
N GLN A 16 -7.75 7.34 29.25
CA GLN A 16 -7.10 8.08 30.34
C GLN A 16 -5.76 8.72 29.95
N LYS A 17 -5.03 8.04 29.05
CA LYS A 17 -3.72 8.50 28.54
C LYS A 17 -3.84 9.51 27.40
N THR A 18 -4.97 9.55 26.67
CA THR A 18 -5.16 10.28 25.40
C THR A 18 -6.28 11.33 25.48
N SER A 19 -6.39 12.02 26.62
CA SER A 19 -7.48 12.98 26.89
C SER A 19 -7.50 14.17 25.93
N LYS A 20 -6.33 14.69 25.51
CA LYS A 20 -6.22 15.79 24.54
C LYS A 20 -6.61 15.33 23.13
N SER A 21 -6.24 14.09 22.73
CA SER A 21 -6.68 13.50 21.46
C SER A 21 -8.20 13.38 21.42
N ARG A 22 -8.84 12.95 22.51
CA ARG A 22 -10.31 12.90 22.61
C ARG A 22 -10.97 14.28 22.46
N GLU A 23 -10.46 15.28 23.17
CA GLU A 23 -10.98 16.66 23.06
C GLU A 23 -10.79 17.23 21.65
N PHE A 24 -9.65 16.96 21.04
CA PHE A 24 -9.37 17.39 19.68
C PHE A 24 -10.28 16.67 18.67
N HIS A 25 -10.54 15.37 18.86
CA HIS A 25 -11.47 14.60 18.05
C HIS A 25 -12.90 15.17 18.06
N GLN A 26 -13.40 15.57 19.23
CA GLN A 26 -14.70 16.25 19.35
C GLN A 26 -14.74 17.54 18.53
N ARG A 27 -13.65 18.33 18.56
CA ARG A 27 -13.52 19.53 17.75
C ARG A 27 -13.40 19.23 16.25
N ALA A 28 -12.61 18.23 15.87
CA ALA A 28 -12.40 17.81 14.49
C ALA A 28 -13.69 17.31 13.85
N SER A 29 -14.51 16.57 14.60
CA SER A 29 -15.82 16.05 14.13
C SER A 29 -16.83 17.13 13.75
N ASN A 30 -16.61 18.39 14.16
CA ASN A 30 -17.42 19.53 13.72
C ASN A 30 -17.04 20.06 12.34
N VAL A 31 -15.88 19.69 11.79
CA VAL A 31 -15.35 20.23 10.53
C VAL A 31 -15.06 19.17 9.48
N THR A 32 -14.92 17.90 9.89
CA THR A 32 -14.68 16.79 8.97
C THR A 32 -15.41 15.52 9.43
N PRO A 33 -15.95 14.72 8.48
CA PRO A 33 -16.58 13.44 8.82
C PRO A 33 -15.61 12.55 9.60
N LEU A 34 -16.12 11.81 10.61
CA LEU A 34 -15.34 10.93 11.47
C LEU A 34 -14.20 11.64 12.24
N GLY A 35 -14.11 12.97 12.20
CA GLY A 35 -13.01 13.73 12.83
C GLY A 35 -11.63 13.52 12.20
N VAL A 36 -11.53 12.92 11.01
CA VAL A 36 -10.28 12.58 10.31
C VAL A 36 -10.27 13.05 8.87
N GLU A 37 -9.09 13.13 8.26
CA GLU A 37 -8.91 13.57 6.87
C GLU A 37 -9.17 12.44 5.86
N SER A 38 -9.23 11.19 6.33
CA SER A 38 -9.46 10.00 5.50
C SER A 38 -10.04 8.87 6.36
N ASN A 39 -11.02 8.12 5.83
CA ASN A 39 -11.66 7.02 6.53
C ASN A 39 -10.66 6.00 7.11
N VAL A 40 -9.54 5.79 6.42
CA VAL A 40 -8.48 4.86 6.84
C VAL A 40 -7.75 5.28 8.14
N ARG A 41 -8.01 6.46 8.66
CA ARG A 41 -7.41 6.99 9.89
C ARG A 41 -8.37 6.98 11.09
N SER A 42 -9.62 6.59 10.86
CA SER A 42 -10.61 6.46 11.93
C SER A 42 -10.48 5.10 12.61
N PHE A 43 -10.57 5.04 13.93
CA PHE A 43 -10.72 3.82 14.74
C PHE A 43 -11.39 4.15 16.07
N ASP A 44 -11.99 3.16 16.70
CA ASP A 44 -12.66 3.30 17.98
C ASP A 44 -11.67 3.27 19.16
N PRO A 45 -11.94 4.02 20.25
CA PRO A 45 -13.06 4.95 20.43
C PRO A 45 -12.86 6.30 19.74
N TYR A 46 -11.63 6.65 19.37
CA TYR A 46 -11.20 7.81 18.58
C TYR A 46 -9.72 7.66 18.21
N PRO A 47 -9.27 8.25 17.08
CA PRO A 47 -7.87 8.18 16.66
C PRO A 47 -6.94 9.03 17.55
N PHE A 48 -5.69 8.60 17.69
CA PHE A 48 -4.63 9.46 18.24
C PHE A 48 -4.33 10.58 17.26
N TYR A 49 -4.18 11.78 17.77
CA TYR A 49 -3.73 12.93 17.00
C TYR A 49 -2.24 13.11 17.22
N ILE A 50 -1.45 12.77 16.21
CA ILE A 50 0.02 12.84 16.28
C ILE A 50 0.47 14.28 16.06
N GLN A 51 1.28 14.81 16.97
CA GLN A 51 1.83 16.17 16.88
C GLN A 51 3.31 16.21 16.49
N GLN A 52 4.06 15.12 16.73
CA GLN A 52 5.48 15.06 16.43
C GLN A 52 5.88 13.64 16.00
N THR A 53 6.92 13.57 15.16
CA THR A 53 7.52 12.30 14.75
C THR A 53 9.04 12.44 14.72
N ASP A 54 9.78 11.38 15.10
CA ASP A 54 11.24 11.35 15.00
C ASP A 54 11.76 9.90 14.90
N GLY A 55 12.54 9.62 13.87
CA GLY A 55 13.12 8.29 13.65
C GLY A 55 12.08 7.19 13.61
N SER A 56 12.05 6.35 14.64
CA SER A 56 11.15 5.20 14.78
C SER A 56 9.89 5.50 15.59
N TYR A 57 9.72 6.74 16.06
CA TYR A 57 8.68 7.09 17.02
C TYR A 57 7.70 8.14 16.48
N VAL A 58 6.47 8.03 16.96
CA VAL A 58 5.43 9.07 16.85
C VAL A 58 4.98 9.50 18.26
N TYR A 59 4.59 10.77 18.39
CA TYR A 59 4.17 11.36 19.65
C TYR A 59 2.78 11.97 19.47
N ASP A 60 1.84 11.58 20.33
CA ASP A 60 0.49 12.12 20.30
C ASP A 60 0.38 13.50 21.00
N MET A 61 -0.83 14.07 21.01
CA MET A 61 -1.10 15.36 21.64
C MET A 61 -0.99 15.35 23.16
N ASP A 62 -0.99 14.18 23.78
CA ASP A 62 -0.82 13.97 25.22
C ASP A 62 0.64 13.72 25.61
N ASP A 63 1.57 13.80 24.64
CA ASP A 63 3.00 13.53 24.75
C ASP A 63 3.31 12.04 25.02
N ASN A 64 2.38 11.12 24.72
CA ASN A 64 2.68 9.69 24.71
C ASN A 64 3.58 9.38 23.53
N GLU A 65 4.60 8.55 23.78
CA GLU A 65 5.52 8.04 22.77
C GLU A 65 5.08 6.65 22.32
N TYR A 66 5.08 6.43 21.00
CA TYR A 66 4.79 5.13 20.40
C TYR A 66 5.89 4.73 19.43
N LEU A 67 6.44 3.52 19.60
CA LEU A 67 7.29 2.89 18.59
C LEU A 67 6.41 2.47 17.40
N ASP A 68 6.72 2.99 16.22
CA ASP A 68 5.82 2.97 15.06
C ASP A 68 6.20 1.91 14.01
N PHE A 69 5.45 0.81 13.97
CA PHE A 69 5.50 -0.17 12.88
C PHE A 69 4.38 0.02 11.84
N LEU A 70 3.45 0.95 12.04
CA LEU A 70 2.45 1.34 11.04
C LEU A 70 3.09 2.15 9.90
N LEU A 71 4.06 3.02 10.23
CA LEU A 71 4.88 3.80 9.30
C LEU A 71 4.05 4.50 8.19
N ALA A 72 2.92 5.11 8.60
CA ALA A 72 1.97 5.80 7.72
C ALA A 72 1.42 4.91 6.58
N LEU A 73 1.29 3.61 6.79
CA LEU A 73 0.92 2.58 5.79
C LEU A 73 1.99 2.37 4.70
N GLY A 74 3.27 2.41 5.09
CA GLY A 74 4.42 2.00 4.28
C GLY A 74 5.34 3.06 3.71
N PRO A 75 5.02 4.36 3.61
CA PRO A 75 5.93 5.33 3.01
C PRO A 75 7.19 5.63 3.83
N ILE A 76 7.19 5.43 5.13
CA ILE A 76 8.29 5.82 6.03
C ILE A 76 9.41 4.77 6.03
N ILE A 77 10.04 4.54 4.89
CA ILE A 77 11.09 3.50 4.74
C ILE A 77 12.42 3.89 5.41
N LEU A 78 12.76 5.18 5.48
CA LEU A 78 14.00 5.68 6.09
C LEU A 78 13.84 6.10 7.56
N GLY A 79 12.64 5.98 8.12
CA GLY A 79 12.28 6.56 9.41
C GLY A 79 11.71 7.96 9.28
N HIS A 80 11.00 8.39 10.32
CA HIS A 80 10.41 9.71 10.37
C HIS A 80 11.46 10.79 10.32
N GLY A 81 11.33 11.67 9.34
CA GLY A 81 12.13 12.89 9.27
C GLY A 81 13.61 12.68 9.02
N HIS A 82 13.99 11.71 8.17
CA HIS A 82 15.38 11.44 7.83
C HIS A 82 16.18 12.73 7.53
N PRO A 83 17.34 12.98 8.16
CA PRO A 83 18.03 14.28 8.13
C PRO A 83 18.39 14.77 6.74
N GLU A 84 18.89 13.88 5.86
CA GLU A 84 19.30 14.25 4.51
C GLU A 84 18.12 14.55 3.59
N VAL A 85 17.01 13.81 3.73
CA VAL A 85 15.75 14.11 3.02
C VAL A 85 15.20 15.45 3.46
N LYS A 86 15.11 15.70 4.79
CA LYS A 86 14.72 17.02 5.34
C LYS A 86 15.60 18.14 4.80
N GLN A 87 16.91 17.91 4.65
CA GLN A 87 17.81 18.93 4.14
C GLN A 87 17.64 19.18 2.63
N ALA A 88 17.40 18.13 1.83
CA ALA A 88 17.09 18.29 0.41
C ALA A 88 15.80 19.12 0.21
N VAL A 89 14.76 18.80 0.99
CA VAL A 89 13.51 19.57 1.01
C VAL A 89 13.73 21.03 1.40
N LYS A 90 14.47 21.33 2.47
CA LYS A 90 14.77 22.71 2.88
C LYS A 90 15.48 23.49 1.78
N ARG A 91 16.51 22.91 1.15
CA ARG A 91 17.21 23.56 0.04
C ARG A 91 16.28 23.84 -1.14
N GLN A 92 15.36 22.91 -1.44
CA GLN A 92 14.42 23.10 -2.55
C GLN A 92 13.41 24.22 -2.25
N VAL A 93 12.87 24.29 -1.04
CA VAL A 93 11.96 25.35 -0.60
C VAL A 93 12.64 26.73 -0.67
N GLU A 94 13.93 26.82 -0.33
CA GLU A 94 14.72 28.06 -0.44
C GLU A 94 15.04 28.44 -1.90
N SER A 95 15.07 27.46 -2.81
CA SER A 95 15.47 27.67 -4.21
C SER A 95 14.30 28.09 -5.11
N SER A 96 13.23 27.33 -5.10
CA SER A 96 12.09 27.57 -5.99
C SER A 96 10.81 26.85 -5.56
N ASP A 97 9.70 27.53 -5.79
CA ASP A 97 8.34 26.99 -5.68
C ASP A 97 7.92 26.22 -6.94
N LEU A 98 6.66 25.76 -6.95
CA LEU A 98 6.03 25.17 -8.11
C LEU A 98 5.93 26.16 -9.26
N THR A 99 6.25 25.70 -10.47
CA THR A 99 6.15 26.49 -11.71
C THR A 99 5.32 25.75 -12.76
N ALA A 100 4.80 26.49 -13.74
CA ALA A 100 4.13 25.90 -14.91
C ALA A 100 5.13 25.37 -15.97
N THR A 101 6.42 25.48 -15.71
CA THR A 101 7.51 24.98 -16.57
C THR A 101 8.27 23.87 -15.85
N PRO A 102 8.84 22.89 -16.59
CA PRO A 102 9.61 21.82 -15.99
C PRO A 102 10.77 22.34 -15.14
N GLN A 103 11.07 21.62 -14.07
CA GLN A 103 12.21 21.91 -13.18
C GLN A 103 13.22 20.74 -13.21
N PRO A 104 14.55 21.01 -13.15
CA PRO A 104 15.58 19.99 -13.23
C PRO A 104 15.40 18.86 -12.21
N VAL A 105 15.13 19.17 -10.95
CA VAL A 105 14.98 18.17 -9.89
C VAL A 105 13.90 17.13 -10.16
N ALA A 106 12.82 17.51 -10.88
CA ALA A 106 11.78 16.55 -11.25
C ALA A 106 12.26 15.61 -12.37
N ILE A 107 13.11 16.11 -13.28
CA ILE A 107 13.74 15.29 -14.33
C ILE A 107 14.76 14.34 -13.71
N GLU A 108 15.64 14.83 -12.83
CA GLU A 108 16.64 14.03 -12.11
C GLU A 108 16.00 12.90 -11.29
N PHE A 109 14.86 13.18 -10.64
CA PHE A 109 14.08 12.14 -9.97
C PHE A 109 13.55 11.08 -10.95
N MET A 110 12.99 11.49 -12.09
CA MET A 110 12.48 10.58 -13.10
C MET A 110 13.60 9.74 -13.75
N GLU A 111 14.78 10.33 -13.98
CA GLU A 111 15.97 9.61 -14.44
C GLU A 111 16.36 8.52 -13.44
N LYS A 112 16.38 8.85 -12.13
CA LYS A 112 16.69 7.86 -11.08
C LYS A 112 15.66 6.73 -11.00
N VAL A 113 14.38 7.01 -11.21
CA VAL A 113 13.33 5.98 -11.30
C VAL A 113 13.58 5.04 -12.48
N CYS A 114 13.87 5.57 -13.68
CA CYS A 114 14.16 4.77 -14.86
C CYS A 114 15.43 3.92 -14.69
N GLU A 115 16.44 4.43 -13.97
CA GLU A 115 17.65 3.69 -13.64
C GLU A 115 17.37 2.47 -12.74
N MET A 116 16.49 2.64 -11.74
CA MET A 116 16.24 1.62 -10.72
C MET A 116 15.19 0.58 -11.11
N VAL A 117 14.14 0.96 -11.85
CA VAL A 117 12.98 0.08 -12.11
C VAL A 117 13.05 -0.52 -13.52
N PRO A 118 13.27 -1.84 -13.68
CA PRO A 118 13.55 -2.48 -14.97
C PRO A 118 12.49 -2.28 -16.06
N SER A 119 11.21 -2.23 -15.70
CA SER A 119 10.11 -2.05 -16.66
C SER A 119 9.94 -0.61 -17.15
N ILE A 120 10.57 0.38 -16.50
CA ILE A 120 10.31 1.79 -16.75
C ILE A 120 11.35 2.37 -17.72
N GLU A 121 11.04 2.37 -19.01
CA GLU A 121 11.82 3.07 -20.05
C GLU A 121 11.43 4.56 -20.12
N SER A 122 10.15 4.86 -19.83
CA SER A 122 9.60 6.23 -19.79
C SER A 122 8.65 6.37 -18.59
N VAL A 123 8.68 7.54 -17.92
CA VAL A 123 7.94 7.77 -16.65
C VAL A 123 7.25 9.12 -16.64
N ARG A 124 6.14 9.20 -15.90
CA ARG A 124 5.44 10.44 -15.54
C ARG A 124 5.20 10.48 -14.04
N MET A 125 5.31 11.68 -13.46
CA MET A 125 4.94 11.91 -12.07
C MET A 125 3.45 12.16 -11.91
N ALA A 126 2.90 11.69 -10.80
CA ALA A 126 1.55 11.92 -10.31
C ALA A 126 1.62 12.36 -8.82
N ASN A 127 0.47 12.67 -8.20
CA ASN A 127 0.45 13.14 -6.81
C ASN A 127 0.03 12.06 -5.82
N SER A 128 -0.49 10.97 -6.30
CA SER A 128 -0.92 9.83 -5.47
C SER A 128 -0.85 8.53 -6.25
N GLY A 129 -0.81 7.39 -5.54
CA GLY A 129 -0.93 6.07 -6.15
C GLY A 129 -2.24 5.92 -6.93
N THR A 130 -3.34 6.51 -6.43
CA THR A 130 -4.63 6.56 -7.12
C THR A 130 -4.54 7.23 -8.50
N GLU A 131 -3.87 8.39 -8.59
CA GLU A 131 -3.65 9.03 -9.88
C GLU A 131 -2.76 8.18 -10.80
N ALA A 132 -1.72 7.58 -10.25
CA ALA A 132 -0.79 6.74 -11.00
C ALA A 132 -1.51 5.54 -11.64
N THR A 133 -2.29 4.79 -10.88
CA THR A 133 -3.05 3.64 -11.40
C THR A 133 -4.14 4.06 -12.37
N MET A 134 -4.86 5.16 -12.09
CA MET A 134 -5.86 5.72 -13.00
C MET A 134 -5.26 6.07 -14.37
N HIS A 135 -4.08 6.67 -14.38
CA HIS A 135 -3.40 7.03 -15.64
C HIS A 135 -2.83 5.80 -16.36
N ALA A 136 -2.23 4.85 -15.64
CA ALA A 136 -1.73 3.60 -16.23
C ALA A 136 -2.84 2.82 -16.95
N LEU A 137 -4.00 2.65 -16.31
CA LEU A 137 -5.17 2.00 -16.91
C LEU A 137 -5.71 2.76 -18.13
N ARG A 138 -5.73 4.10 -18.10
CA ARG A 138 -6.16 4.90 -19.25
C ARG A 138 -5.22 4.72 -20.44
N ILE A 139 -3.92 4.68 -20.19
CA ILE A 139 -2.90 4.50 -21.22
C ILE A 139 -2.99 3.09 -21.81
N ALA A 140 -3.13 2.07 -21.00
CA ALA A 140 -3.32 0.69 -21.47
C ALA A 140 -4.56 0.55 -22.36
N ARG A 141 -5.68 1.20 -21.99
CA ARG A 141 -6.88 1.26 -22.86
C ARG A 141 -6.63 2.01 -24.17
N SER A 142 -5.87 3.10 -24.14
CA SER A 142 -5.51 3.84 -25.35
C SER A 142 -4.65 3.01 -26.28
N TYR A 143 -3.63 2.36 -25.73
CA TYR A 143 -2.68 1.52 -26.47
C TYR A 143 -3.33 0.30 -27.14
N THR A 144 -4.17 -0.42 -26.40
CA THR A 144 -4.81 -1.62 -26.90
C THR A 144 -6.09 -1.37 -27.71
N GLY A 145 -6.73 -0.20 -27.52
CA GLY A 145 -8.06 0.08 -28.05
C GLY A 145 -9.19 -0.73 -27.41
N LYS A 146 -8.91 -1.46 -26.32
CA LYS A 146 -9.85 -2.31 -25.56
C LYS A 146 -10.35 -1.57 -24.31
N GLU A 147 -11.48 -2.00 -23.72
CA GLU A 147 -12.15 -1.26 -22.66
C GLU A 147 -12.01 -1.88 -21.27
N LYS A 148 -12.01 -3.24 -21.17
CA LYS A 148 -12.01 -3.93 -19.88
C LYS A 148 -10.63 -3.95 -19.23
N ILE A 149 -10.64 -4.01 -17.91
CA ILE A 149 -9.46 -4.29 -17.09
C ILE A 149 -9.75 -5.48 -16.17
N ALA A 150 -8.74 -6.28 -15.87
CA ALA A 150 -8.84 -7.30 -14.84
C ALA A 150 -7.99 -6.94 -13.62
N LYS A 151 -8.49 -7.28 -12.43
CA LYS A 151 -7.78 -7.13 -11.16
C LYS A 151 -8.14 -8.27 -10.20
N PRO A 152 -7.24 -8.67 -9.29
CA PRO A 152 -7.57 -9.68 -8.29
C PRO A 152 -8.69 -9.21 -7.36
N GLU A 153 -9.57 -10.14 -6.93
CA GLU A 153 -10.47 -9.91 -5.80
C GLU A 153 -9.67 -9.60 -4.54
N GLY A 154 -10.20 -8.73 -3.67
CA GLY A 154 -9.52 -8.23 -2.47
C GLY A 154 -8.49 -7.11 -2.75
N GLY A 155 -7.92 -7.02 -3.94
CA GLY A 155 -6.86 -6.06 -4.27
C GLY A 155 -7.34 -4.62 -4.31
N TYR A 156 -6.56 -3.69 -3.74
CA TYR A 156 -6.78 -2.25 -3.82
C TYR A 156 -5.77 -1.62 -4.78
N ALA A 157 -6.25 -0.90 -5.77
CA ALA A 157 -5.42 -0.22 -6.76
C ALA A 157 -5.77 1.29 -6.88
N GLY A 158 -6.11 1.93 -5.76
CA GLY A 158 -6.46 3.35 -5.69
C GLY A 158 -7.95 3.62 -5.46
N ALA A 159 -8.31 4.88 -5.22
CA ALA A 159 -9.66 5.32 -4.86
C ALA A 159 -10.46 5.90 -6.05
N HIS A 160 -10.16 5.47 -7.28
CA HIS A 160 -10.98 5.79 -8.46
C HIS A 160 -11.95 4.64 -8.78
N ASP A 161 -13.04 4.94 -9.46
CA ASP A 161 -14.17 4.04 -9.65
C ASP A 161 -13.82 2.66 -10.25
N TYR A 162 -12.86 2.60 -11.18
CA TYR A 162 -12.39 1.33 -11.76
C TYR A 162 -11.58 0.46 -10.78
N ALA A 163 -10.89 1.09 -9.82
CA ALA A 163 -10.09 0.38 -8.83
C ALA A 163 -10.92 -0.06 -7.61
N LEU A 164 -11.98 0.70 -7.28
CA LEU A 164 -12.90 0.39 -6.18
C LEU A 164 -13.92 -0.70 -6.56
N GLN A 165 -13.40 -1.81 -7.10
CA GLN A 165 -14.18 -2.99 -7.49
C GLN A 165 -13.62 -4.21 -6.77
N SER A 166 -14.48 -5.01 -6.15
CA SER A 166 -14.13 -6.24 -5.40
C SER A 166 -13.01 -6.04 -4.36
N VAL A 167 -12.99 -4.85 -3.71
CA VAL A 167 -12.09 -4.53 -2.59
C VAL A 167 -12.83 -4.84 -1.29
N TYR A 168 -12.27 -5.65 -0.40
CA TYR A 168 -12.88 -6.05 0.89
C TYR A 168 -14.34 -6.54 0.77
N ALA A 169 -14.70 -7.17 -0.35
CA ALA A 169 -16.03 -7.71 -0.56
C ALA A 169 -16.22 -9.01 0.22
N SER A 170 -17.47 -9.27 0.68
CA SER A 170 -17.80 -10.51 1.38
C SER A 170 -17.88 -11.71 0.43
N GLU A 171 -17.78 -12.90 1.00
CA GLU A 171 -17.93 -14.18 0.26
C GLU A 171 -19.25 -14.24 -0.52
N GLU A 172 -20.37 -13.87 0.12
CA GLU A 172 -21.69 -13.86 -0.50
C GLU A 172 -21.72 -12.95 -1.74
N ALA A 173 -21.10 -11.77 -1.65
CA ALA A 173 -21.11 -10.79 -2.73
C ALA A 173 -20.18 -11.23 -3.90
N LEU A 174 -19.02 -11.80 -3.59
CA LEU A 174 -18.09 -12.30 -4.59
C LEU A 174 -18.57 -13.56 -5.31
N GLY A 175 -19.39 -14.38 -4.66
CA GLY A 175 -19.93 -15.61 -5.28
C GLY A 175 -18.86 -16.69 -5.53
N PRO A 176 -18.94 -17.45 -6.66
CA PRO A 176 -18.03 -18.56 -6.92
C PRO A 176 -16.56 -18.14 -6.97
N GLU A 177 -15.68 -18.96 -6.42
CA GLU A 177 -14.23 -18.68 -6.41
C GLU A 177 -13.62 -18.76 -7.82
N GLU A 178 -14.09 -19.70 -8.62
CA GLU A 178 -13.60 -19.93 -9.99
C GLU A 178 -13.97 -18.80 -10.95
N GLU A 179 -15.01 -18.03 -10.66
CA GLU A 179 -15.46 -16.87 -11.44
C GLU A 179 -16.09 -15.82 -10.51
N PRO A 180 -15.29 -15.04 -9.79
CA PRO A 180 -15.80 -14.06 -8.83
C PRO A 180 -16.59 -12.94 -9.50
N ASN A 181 -17.64 -12.48 -8.83
CA ASN A 181 -18.37 -11.31 -9.26
C ASN A 181 -17.51 -10.04 -9.10
N THR A 182 -17.68 -9.08 -10.02
CA THR A 182 -17.20 -7.72 -9.79
C THR A 182 -18.19 -6.96 -8.90
N VAL A 183 -17.74 -6.52 -7.74
CA VAL A 183 -18.58 -5.89 -6.71
C VAL A 183 -18.05 -4.49 -6.40
N SER A 184 -18.90 -3.46 -6.55
CA SER A 184 -18.51 -2.08 -6.22
C SER A 184 -18.23 -1.92 -4.72
N TYR A 185 -17.09 -1.34 -4.38
CA TYR A 185 -16.72 -1.01 -3.00
C TYR A 185 -17.29 0.35 -2.60
N GLY A 186 -18.46 0.32 -1.99
CA GLY A 186 -19.19 1.51 -1.57
C GLY A 186 -20.25 1.97 -2.58
N THR A 187 -20.87 3.10 -2.29
CA THR A 187 -21.93 3.71 -3.09
C THR A 187 -21.42 4.81 -4.00
N GLY A 188 -22.15 5.11 -5.08
CA GLY A 188 -21.85 6.23 -5.98
C GLY A 188 -21.02 5.85 -7.21
N ILE A 189 -20.64 4.59 -7.36
CA ILE A 189 -19.98 4.06 -8.56
C ILE A 189 -21.06 3.61 -9.56
N PRO A 190 -21.07 4.12 -10.81
CA PRO A 190 -22.04 3.71 -11.81
C PRO A 190 -21.84 2.25 -12.24
N ASP A 191 -22.94 1.52 -12.48
CA ASP A 191 -22.90 0.12 -12.95
C ASP A 191 -22.08 -0.02 -14.26
N ALA A 192 -22.18 0.95 -15.17
CA ALA A 192 -21.42 0.97 -16.41
C ALA A 192 -19.88 0.98 -16.20
N VAL A 193 -19.39 1.44 -15.05
CA VAL A 193 -17.96 1.32 -14.69
C VAL A 193 -17.64 -0.11 -14.26
N SER A 194 -18.48 -0.70 -13.41
CA SER A 194 -18.30 -2.07 -12.91
C SER A 194 -18.31 -3.10 -14.05
N GLU A 195 -19.14 -2.90 -15.09
CA GLU A 195 -19.21 -3.76 -16.28
C GLU A 195 -17.90 -3.79 -17.08
N THR A 196 -17.01 -2.83 -16.88
CA THR A 196 -15.69 -2.77 -17.52
C THR A 196 -14.55 -3.32 -16.66
N VAL A 197 -14.87 -3.87 -15.50
CA VAL A 197 -13.88 -4.49 -14.61
C VAL A 197 -14.19 -5.97 -14.42
N VAL A 198 -13.18 -6.80 -14.45
CA VAL A 198 -13.27 -8.25 -14.29
C VAL A 198 -12.45 -8.66 -13.08
N ALA A 199 -13.09 -9.27 -12.09
CA ALA A 199 -12.40 -9.84 -10.93
C ALA A 199 -11.89 -11.25 -11.25
N PHE A 200 -10.74 -11.62 -10.66
CA PHE A 200 -10.20 -12.99 -10.73
C PHE A 200 -9.53 -13.36 -9.39
N PRO A 201 -9.40 -14.67 -9.05
CA PRO A 201 -8.73 -15.09 -7.83
C PRO A 201 -7.21 -15.02 -7.98
N PHE A 202 -6.54 -14.43 -6.97
CA PHE A 202 -5.07 -14.44 -6.90
C PHE A 202 -4.56 -15.86 -6.56
N ASN A 203 -3.41 -16.25 -7.15
CA ASN A 203 -2.77 -17.56 -6.93
C ASN A 203 -3.50 -18.79 -7.51
N ASP A 204 -4.61 -18.61 -8.19
CA ASP A 204 -5.28 -19.68 -8.95
C ASP A 204 -5.01 -19.51 -10.45
N LYS A 205 -4.03 -20.29 -10.98
CA LYS A 205 -3.62 -20.20 -12.38
C LYS A 205 -4.75 -20.63 -13.32
N GLU A 206 -5.51 -21.68 -12.96
CA GLU A 206 -6.56 -22.24 -13.81
C GLU A 206 -7.74 -21.28 -13.97
N ALA A 207 -8.26 -20.78 -12.86
CA ALA A 207 -9.35 -19.80 -12.88
C ALA A 207 -8.91 -18.48 -13.54
N THR A 208 -7.70 -17.99 -13.23
CA THR A 208 -7.14 -16.79 -13.88
C THR A 208 -7.08 -16.95 -15.41
N GLU A 209 -6.56 -18.10 -15.91
CA GLU A 209 -6.46 -18.35 -17.34
C GLU A 209 -7.85 -18.39 -18.01
N GLN A 210 -8.80 -19.12 -17.42
CA GLN A 210 -10.17 -19.22 -17.94
C GLN A 210 -10.83 -17.85 -18.04
N ILE A 211 -10.72 -17.03 -17.00
CA ILE A 211 -11.31 -15.69 -16.96
C ILE A 211 -10.66 -14.77 -17.99
N LEU A 212 -9.33 -14.70 -18.04
CA LEU A 212 -8.65 -13.82 -18.99
C LEU A 212 -8.89 -14.21 -20.44
N ARG A 213 -8.86 -15.51 -20.78
CA ARG A 213 -9.21 -15.99 -22.13
C ARG A 213 -10.65 -15.69 -22.52
N LYS A 214 -11.60 -15.82 -21.58
CA LYS A 214 -13.02 -15.50 -21.82
C LYS A 214 -13.23 -14.04 -22.22
N HIS A 215 -12.42 -13.11 -21.70
CA HIS A 215 -12.55 -11.69 -21.92
C HIS A 215 -11.44 -11.07 -22.80
N ALA A 216 -10.57 -11.89 -23.40
CA ALA A 216 -9.35 -11.44 -24.10
C ALA A 216 -9.61 -10.39 -25.20
N ASP A 217 -10.70 -10.53 -25.94
CA ASP A 217 -11.03 -9.62 -27.05
C ASP A 217 -11.26 -8.16 -26.59
N ASP A 218 -11.76 -7.98 -25.35
CA ASP A 218 -12.07 -6.68 -24.75
C ASP A 218 -11.11 -6.26 -23.63
N MET A 219 -10.14 -7.12 -23.25
CA MET A 219 -9.27 -6.92 -22.11
C MET A 219 -8.07 -6.03 -22.47
N ALA A 220 -8.04 -4.81 -21.94
CA ALA A 220 -6.94 -3.86 -22.13
C ALA A 220 -5.75 -4.18 -21.24
N ALA A 221 -6.01 -4.46 -19.96
CA ALA A 221 -4.95 -4.65 -18.98
C ALA A 221 -5.34 -5.60 -17.86
N VAL A 222 -4.34 -6.24 -17.27
CA VAL A 222 -4.36 -6.80 -15.92
C VAL A 222 -3.57 -5.87 -15.02
N ILE A 223 -4.16 -5.43 -13.89
CA ILE A 223 -3.45 -4.69 -12.84
C ILE A 223 -3.41 -5.54 -11.57
N ILE A 224 -2.20 -5.72 -11.02
CA ILE A 224 -1.96 -6.59 -9.87
C ILE A 224 -0.86 -6.03 -8.97
N GLU A 225 -1.01 -6.14 -7.65
CA GLU A 225 0.11 -5.99 -6.73
C GLU A 225 1.01 -7.24 -6.81
N PRO A 226 2.34 -7.14 -6.95
CA PRO A 226 3.23 -8.32 -6.98
C PRO A 226 3.18 -9.17 -5.70
N VAL A 227 2.95 -8.53 -4.58
CA VAL A 227 2.47 -9.13 -3.33
C VAL A 227 1.20 -8.40 -2.99
N MET A 228 0.08 -9.09 -2.88
CA MET A 228 -1.18 -8.44 -2.56
C MET A 228 -1.19 -7.99 -1.10
N PHE A 229 -0.52 -6.88 -0.87
CA PHE A 229 -0.35 -6.34 0.46
C PHE A 229 -1.54 -5.47 0.90
N SER A 230 -2.37 -5.03 -0.04
CA SER A 230 -3.56 -4.25 0.26
C SER A 230 -4.67 -5.05 0.96
N CYS A 231 -4.68 -6.37 0.84
CA CYS A 231 -5.65 -7.25 1.48
C CYS A 231 -5.01 -8.33 2.38
N GLY A 232 -3.72 -8.17 2.62
CA GLY A 232 -3.00 -9.13 3.44
C GLY A 232 -1.59 -9.34 2.94
N CYS A 233 -0.63 -9.90 3.41
CA CYS A 233 0.65 -10.18 2.81
C CYS A 233 0.58 -11.45 1.93
N LEU A 234 -0.32 -11.44 0.92
CA LEU A 234 -0.51 -12.60 0.06
C LEU A 234 0.64 -12.69 -0.94
N LYS A 235 1.54 -13.62 -0.70
CA LYS A 235 2.69 -13.88 -1.57
C LYS A 235 2.26 -14.67 -2.82
N PRO A 236 2.86 -14.39 -3.99
CA PRO A 236 2.60 -15.21 -5.17
C PRO A 236 3.09 -16.64 -4.92
N ARG A 237 2.30 -17.64 -5.33
CA ARG A 237 2.75 -19.02 -5.41
C ARG A 237 3.81 -19.18 -6.49
N ASP A 238 4.64 -20.20 -6.37
CA ASP A 238 5.73 -20.47 -7.29
C ASP A 238 5.26 -20.47 -8.76
N GLY A 239 5.94 -19.62 -9.57
CA GLY A 239 5.66 -19.50 -10.99
C GLY A 239 4.33 -18.80 -11.35
N TYR A 240 3.66 -18.12 -10.38
CA TYR A 240 2.41 -17.41 -10.69
C TYR A 240 2.63 -16.15 -11.54
N HIS A 241 3.67 -15.40 -11.23
CA HIS A 241 4.00 -14.19 -11.99
C HIS A 241 4.51 -14.49 -13.40
N GLU A 242 5.34 -15.52 -13.55
CA GLU A 242 5.80 -15.99 -14.85
C GLU A 242 4.61 -16.47 -15.71
N PHE A 243 3.73 -17.26 -15.13
CA PHE A 243 2.49 -17.68 -15.78
C PHE A 243 1.65 -16.48 -16.24
N LEU A 244 1.44 -15.49 -15.35
CA LEU A 244 0.64 -14.32 -15.67
C LEU A 244 1.30 -13.48 -16.78
N ARG A 245 2.63 -13.33 -16.75
CA ARG A 245 3.39 -12.66 -17.82
C ARG A 245 3.20 -13.36 -19.16
N GLU A 246 3.42 -14.68 -19.22
CA GLU A 246 3.26 -15.48 -20.43
C GLU A 246 1.83 -15.41 -20.96
N LEU A 247 0.82 -15.52 -20.11
CA LEU A 247 -0.58 -15.46 -20.50
C LEU A 247 -0.97 -14.07 -21.04
N THR A 248 -0.51 -13.00 -20.42
CA THR A 248 -0.82 -11.64 -20.89
C THR A 248 -0.12 -11.32 -22.20
N ASP A 249 1.09 -11.84 -22.43
CA ASP A 249 1.79 -11.74 -23.72
C ASP A 249 1.06 -12.49 -24.83
N GLU A 250 0.60 -13.72 -24.55
CA GLU A 250 -0.17 -14.52 -25.53
C GLU A 250 -1.48 -13.84 -25.95
N LEU A 251 -2.14 -13.14 -25.01
CA LEU A 251 -3.46 -12.54 -25.21
C LEU A 251 -3.45 -11.07 -25.65
N ASP A 252 -2.28 -10.48 -25.89
CA ASP A 252 -2.11 -9.05 -26.17
C ASP A 252 -2.80 -8.16 -25.10
N ILE A 253 -2.55 -8.46 -23.82
CA ILE A 253 -3.05 -7.72 -22.65
C ILE A 253 -1.89 -7.03 -21.96
N VAL A 254 -2.03 -5.74 -21.62
CA VAL A 254 -0.99 -5.00 -20.90
C VAL A 254 -0.94 -5.47 -19.43
N LEU A 255 0.22 -5.95 -18.99
CA LEU A 255 0.45 -6.28 -17.58
C LEU A 255 0.95 -5.06 -16.82
N ILE A 256 0.18 -4.61 -15.82
CA ILE A 256 0.52 -3.49 -14.95
C ILE A 256 0.82 -4.04 -13.55
N TRP A 257 2.04 -3.82 -13.06
CA TRP A 257 2.33 -4.04 -11.65
C TRP A 257 2.06 -2.78 -10.84
N ASP A 258 1.11 -2.88 -9.93
CA ASP A 258 0.88 -1.85 -8.91
C ASP A 258 1.90 -2.03 -7.79
N GLU A 259 3.01 -1.33 -7.92
CA GLU A 259 4.08 -1.29 -6.94
C GLU A 259 3.97 -0.10 -5.98
N VAL A 260 2.77 0.41 -5.76
CA VAL A 260 2.54 1.48 -4.76
C VAL A 260 2.95 1.02 -3.35
N MET A 261 2.81 -0.26 -3.03
CA MET A 261 3.27 -0.85 -1.75
C MET A 261 4.69 -1.40 -1.82
N THR A 262 4.98 -2.18 -2.84
CA THR A 262 6.20 -2.98 -2.99
C THR A 262 7.36 -2.20 -3.61
N GLY A 263 7.06 -1.18 -4.41
CA GLY A 263 8.04 -0.38 -5.12
C GLY A 263 9.01 0.32 -4.17
N PHE A 264 10.32 0.21 -4.48
CA PHE A 264 11.42 0.73 -3.67
C PHE A 264 11.44 0.24 -2.21
N ARG A 265 10.67 -0.82 -1.89
CA ARG A 265 10.66 -1.45 -0.57
C ARG A 265 11.21 -2.89 -0.61
N LEU A 266 10.86 -3.66 -1.63
CA LEU A 266 11.31 -5.05 -1.77
C LEU A 266 12.69 -5.19 -2.45
N GLY A 267 13.41 -4.13 -2.60
CA GLY A 267 14.75 -4.09 -3.18
C GLY A 267 14.96 -2.89 -4.11
N PRO A 268 16.18 -2.66 -4.58
CA PRO A 268 16.52 -1.53 -5.46
C PRO A 268 15.77 -1.58 -6.81
N GLN A 269 15.52 -2.78 -7.32
CA GLN A 269 14.73 -3.01 -8.54
C GLN A 269 13.25 -3.31 -8.23
N SER A 270 12.76 -2.88 -7.05
CA SER A 270 11.40 -3.10 -6.60
C SER A 270 11.04 -4.61 -6.54
N ALA A 271 9.78 -4.99 -6.65
CA ALA A 271 9.38 -6.40 -6.69
C ALA A 271 9.89 -7.13 -7.96
N GLN A 272 10.15 -6.39 -9.04
CA GLN A 272 10.64 -6.96 -10.30
C GLN A 272 11.99 -7.65 -10.13
N GLY A 273 12.91 -7.02 -9.40
CA GLY A 273 14.20 -7.64 -9.08
C GLY A 273 14.08 -8.87 -8.18
N ARG A 274 13.10 -8.86 -7.28
CA ARG A 274 12.88 -9.97 -6.32
C ARG A 274 12.26 -11.21 -6.99
N PHE A 275 11.32 -11.01 -7.90
CA PHE A 275 10.59 -12.10 -8.57
C PHE A 275 11.12 -12.45 -9.97
N GLY A 276 12.01 -11.63 -10.55
CA GLY A 276 12.59 -11.89 -11.86
C GLY A 276 11.60 -11.73 -13.03
N VAL A 277 10.49 -11.04 -12.83
CA VAL A 277 9.46 -10.80 -13.86
C VAL A 277 9.31 -9.31 -14.10
N THR A 278 9.23 -8.92 -15.36
CA THR A 278 9.12 -7.51 -15.78
C THR A 278 7.72 -7.29 -16.40
N PRO A 279 6.87 -6.42 -15.84
CA PRO A 279 5.58 -6.04 -16.42
C PRO A 279 5.76 -5.07 -17.59
N ASP A 280 4.68 -4.76 -18.31
CA ASP A 280 4.68 -3.71 -19.33
C ASP A 280 4.67 -2.30 -18.75
N MET A 281 3.98 -2.13 -17.63
CA MET A 281 3.88 -0.86 -16.90
C MET A 281 3.99 -1.08 -15.39
N THR A 282 4.45 -0.05 -14.69
CA THR A 282 4.55 -0.03 -13.23
C THR A 282 4.02 1.27 -12.68
N THR A 283 3.24 1.19 -11.59
CA THR A 283 2.84 2.35 -10.78
C THR A 283 3.60 2.32 -9.45
N PHE A 284 3.98 3.49 -8.93
CA PHE A 284 4.72 3.59 -7.67
C PHE A 284 4.30 4.82 -6.86
N ALA A 285 4.50 4.77 -5.54
CA ALA A 285 4.29 5.89 -4.62
C ALA A 285 5.05 5.63 -3.30
N LYS A 286 4.46 6.02 -2.18
CA LYS A 286 4.84 5.67 -0.78
C LYS A 286 6.35 5.71 -0.50
N ALA A 287 7.03 4.56 -0.51
CA ALA A 287 8.46 4.45 -0.16
C ALA A 287 9.35 5.36 -1.02
N ALA A 288 8.97 5.61 -2.29
CA ALA A 288 9.68 6.53 -3.17
C ALA A 288 9.84 7.94 -2.60
N GLY A 289 8.97 8.36 -1.69
CA GLY A 289 8.95 9.72 -1.13
C GLY A 289 9.36 9.83 0.33
N ALA A 290 9.61 8.71 1.04
CA ALA A 290 9.92 8.69 2.47
C ALA A 290 9.03 9.61 3.33
N GLY A 291 7.71 9.59 3.07
CA GLY A 291 6.70 10.41 3.76
C GLY A 291 6.31 11.70 3.03
N TYR A 292 6.98 12.05 1.94
CA TYR A 292 6.54 13.14 1.05
C TYR A 292 5.64 12.61 -0.07
N GLN A 293 4.82 13.51 -0.63
CA GLN A 293 3.81 13.18 -1.64
C GLN A 293 4.46 12.94 -3.01
N VAL A 294 5.00 11.75 -3.22
CA VAL A 294 5.62 11.28 -4.44
C VAL A 294 4.83 10.10 -5.00
N ALA A 295 4.50 10.15 -6.27
CA ALA A 295 3.93 9.04 -7.02
C ALA A 295 4.26 9.17 -8.51
N GLY A 296 4.12 8.08 -9.24
CA GLY A 296 4.30 8.06 -10.67
C GLY A 296 3.90 6.74 -11.30
N PHE A 297 3.96 6.71 -12.59
CA PHE A 297 3.74 5.54 -13.43
C PHE A 297 4.64 5.62 -14.65
N GLY A 298 5.05 4.48 -15.12
CA GLY A 298 5.90 4.36 -16.30
C GLY A 298 5.81 2.95 -16.89
N GLY A 299 6.55 2.72 -17.95
CA GLY A 299 6.58 1.43 -18.63
C GLY A 299 7.36 1.51 -19.91
N ARG A 300 7.09 0.55 -20.79
CA ARG A 300 7.65 0.48 -22.14
C ARG A 300 7.41 1.79 -22.90
N GLU A 301 8.41 2.21 -23.68
CA GLU A 301 8.34 3.49 -24.42
C GLU A 301 7.15 3.53 -25.39
N ASP A 302 6.89 2.46 -26.13
CA ASP A 302 5.79 2.37 -27.10
C ASP A 302 4.39 2.53 -26.45
N ILE A 303 4.21 2.06 -25.22
CA ILE A 303 2.97 2.25 -24.45
C ILE A 303 2.90 3.70 -23.93
N MET A 304 3.99 4.24 -23.44
CA MET A 304 4.04 5.57 -22.88
C MET A 304 3.92 6.67 -23.97
N GLU A 305 4.21 6.38 -25.23
CA GLU A 305 4.00 7.29 -26.36
C GLU A 305 2.51 7.65 -26.56
N GLU A 306 1.57 6.85 -26.07
CA GLU A 306 0.12 7.15 -26.11
C GLU A 306 -0.25 8.49 -25.44
N ILE A 307 0.62 9.02 -24.57
CA ILE A 307 0.42 10.34 -23.92
C ILE A 307 0.79 11.49 -24.88
N ILE A 308 1.57 11.22 -25.94
CA ILE A 308 2.12 12.27 -26.78
C ILE A 308 1.04 12.84 -27.71
N PRO A 309 0.60 14.10 -27.52
CA PRO A 309 -0.36 14.68 -28.44
C PRO A 309 0.28 14.93 -29.82
N PRO A 310 -0.48 14.81 -30.91
CA PRO A 310 -0.01 15.16 -32.23
C PRO A 310 0.43 16.62 -32.27
N LYS A 311 1.36 16.94 -33.17
CA LYS A 311 2.06 18.24 -33.27
C LYS A 311 1.16 19.46 -33.03
N LYS A 312 1.62 20.39 -32.19
CA LYS A 312 0.96 21.56 -31.61
C LYS A 312 0.10 22.43 -32.55
N LYS A 313 0.21 22.34 -33.87
CA LYS A 313 -0.57 23.13 -34.81
C LYS A 313 -1.98 22.63 -35.09
N GLU A 314 -2.33 21.49 -34.52
CA GLU A 314 -3.62 20.84 -34.74
C GLU A 314 -4.31 20.58 -33.37
N ALA A 315 -4.70 21.70 -32.70
CA ALA A 315 -5.38 21.63 -31.38
C ALA A 315 -6.64 20.73 -31.40
N SER A 316 -7.24 20.48 -32.56
CA SER A 316 -8.35 19.55 -32.77
C SER A 316 -7.95 18.06 -32.59
N LYS A 317 -6.65 17.73 -32.54
CA LYS A 317 -6.15 16.34 -32.40
C LYS A 317 -5.70 15.97 -30.97
N TRP A 318 -5.89 16.85 -30.00
CA TRP A 318 -5.67 16.49 -28.58
C TRP A 318 -6.53 15.29 -28.14
N ASN A 319 -7.64 15.04 -28.84
CA ASN A 319 -8.50 13.87 -28.60
C ASN A 319 -7.92 12.54 -29.11
N SER A 320 -6.73 12.54 -29.71
CA SER A 320 -6.08 11.34 -30.25
C SER A 320 -4.92 10.83 -29.38
N SER A 321 -4.81 11.29 -28.14
CA SER A 321 -3.83 10.82 -27.17
C SER A 321 -4.46 10.64 -25.80
N ALA A 322 -3.91 9.75 -24.99
CA ALA A 322 -4.29 9.60 -23.57
C ALA A 322 -3.86 10.87 -22.82
N PHE A 323 -4.83 11.58 -22.23
CA PHE A 323 -4.51 12.78 -21.49
C PHE A 323 -3.86 12.47 -20.14
N HIS A 324 -2.70 13.08 -19.91
CA HIS A 324 -2.06 13.18 -18.60
C HIS A 324 -1.72 14.64 -18.30
N GLY A 325 -2.16 15.14 -17.14
CA GLY A 325 -1.85 16.48 -16.67
C GLY A 325 -2.37 16.72 -15.27
N GLY A 326 -1.66 17.55 -14.53
CA GLY A 326 -1.99 17.96 -13.16
C GLY A 326 -1.09 19.10 -12.74
N THR A 327 -1.64 20.11 -12.07
CA THR A 327 -0.91 21.31 -11.64
C THR A 327 0.31 20.96 -10.77
N TYR A 328 0.18 19.95 -9.93
CA TYR A 328 1.22 19.56 -8.97
C TYR A 328 2.10 18.39 -9.43
N ASN A 329 1.91 17.88 -10.66
CA ASN A 329 2.76 16.83 -11.19
C ASN A 329 4.20 17.32 -11.32
N GLY A 330 5.15 16.62 -10.71
CA GLY A 330 6.54 17.05 -10.64
C GLY A 330 6.80 18.20 -9.67
N HIS A 331 6.01 18.30 -8.59
CA HIS A 331 6.22 19.30 -7.54
C HIS A 331 7.66 19.23 -7.02
N PRO A 332 8.42 20.35 -7.08
CA PRO A 332 9.88 20.30 -6.87
C PRO A 332 10.28 19.83 -5.48
N VAL A 333 9.51 20.17 -4.45
CA VAL A 333 9.78 19.72 -3.06
C VAL A 333 9.58 18.21 -2.92
N ALA A 334 8.52 17.67 -3.54
CA ALA A 334 8.26 16.23 -3.56
C ALA A 334 9.34 15.49 -4.37
N ALA A 335 9.72 16.04 -5.53
CA ALA A 335 10.79 15.49 -6.36
C ALA A 335 12.15 15.48 -5.64
N ALA A 336 12.50 16.57 -4.94
CA ALA A 336 13.74 16.64 -4.15
C ALA A 336 13.77 15.64 -3.00
N ALA A 337 12.63 15.41 -2.34
CA ALA A 337 12.49 14.38 -1.32
C ALA A 337 12.64 12.98 -1.92
N GLY A 338 11.95 12.71 -3.03
CA GLY A 338 12.00 11.43 -3.74
C GLY A 338 13.40 11.13 -4.26
N LEU A 339 14.03 12.07 -4.96
CA LEU A 339 15.39 11.90 -5.47
C LEU A 339 16.37 11.53 -4.35
N LYS A 340 16.37 12.31 -3.25
CA LYS A 340 17.26 12.02 -2.13
C LYS A 340 16.92 10.68 -1.46
N THR A 341 15.66 10.29 -1.41
CA THR A 341 15.25 8.98 -0.91
C THR A 341 15.82 7.86 -1.77
N LEU A 342 15.63 7.94 -3.10
CA LEU A 342 16.13 6.90 -4.01
C LEU A 342 17.64 6.80 -4.02
N GLU A 343 18.36 7.93 -3.93
CA GLU A 343 19.82 7.93 -3.78
C GLU A 343 20.26 7.17 -2.51
N ILE A 344 19.60 7.40 -1.37
CA ILE A 344 19.93 6.70 -0.12
C ILE A 344 19.62 5.20 -0.24
N LEU A 345 18.49 4.84 -0.85
CA LEU A 345 18.09 3.45 -1.03
C LEU A 345 19.04 2.67 -1.96
N ASP A 346 19.61 3.34 -2.95
CA ASP A 346 20.54 2.74 -3.91
C ASP A 346 21.98 2.64 -3.35
N GLU A 347 22.41 3.63 -2.56
CA GLU A 347 23.81 3.76 -2.10
C GLU A 347 24.12 3.07 -0.78
N ARG A 348 23.10 2.68 0.02
CA ARG A 348 23.26 2.17 1.39
C ARG A 348 22.58 0.84 1.62
N ASP A 349 23.00 0.14 2.67
CA ASP A 349 22.49 -1.18 3.07
C ASP A 349 21.09 -1.09 3.72
N VAL A 350 20.19 -0.23 3.16
CA VAL A 350 18.85 -0.03 3.71
C VAL A 350 18.05 -1.32 3.65
N TYR A 351 18.04 -1.97 2.49
CA TYR A 351 17.25 -3.18 2.26
C TYR A 351 17.68 -4.35 3.15
N GLU A 352 18.98 -4.61 3.25
CA GLU A 352 19.52 -5.67 4.12
C GLU A 352 19.14 -5.41 5.58
N HIS A 353 19.23 -4.15 6.03
CA HIS A 353 18.88 -3.77 7.39
C HIS A 353 17.38 -3.96 7.69
N ILE A 354 16.49 -3.42 6.85
CA ILE A 354 15.05 -3.50 7.09
C ILE A 354 14.50 -4.92 6.94
N ASP A 355 15.03 -5.71 5.99
CA ASP A 355 14.61 -7.10 5.80
C ASP A 355 15.05 -7.97 6.98
N ARG A 356 16.30 -7.80 7.47
CA ARG A 356 16.79 -8.50 8.67
C ARG A 356 15.95 -8.19 9.90
N LEU A 357 15.56 -6.91 10.09
CA LEU A 357 14.66 -6.53 11.19
C LEU A 357 13.23 -7.03 10.96
N GLY A 358 12.78 -7.10 9.72
CA GLY A 358 11.49 -7.70 9.36
C GLY A 358 11.45 -9.17 9.70
N ASP A 359 12.44 -9.95 9.26
CA ASP A 359 12.54 -11.38 9.57
C ASP A 359 12.55 -11.60 11.10
N LYS A 360 13.31 -10.80 11.86
CA LYS A 360 13.34 -10.87 13.32
C LYS A 360 11.97 -10.57 13.94
N LEU A 361 11.31 -9.50 13.49
CA LEU A 361 10.00 -9.07 13.99
C LEU A 361 8.93 -10.13 13.73
N PHE A 362 8.77 -10.55 12.49
CA PHE A 362 7.66 -11.41 12.09
C PHE A 362 7.84 -12.85 12.58
N THR A 363 9.07 -13.38 12.59
CA THR A 363 9.36 -14.67 13.22
C THR A 363 9.12 -14.61 14.74
N GLY A 364 9.58 -13.53 15.39
CA GLY A 364 9.37 -13.33 16.82
C GLY A 364 7.89 -13.18 17.21
N LEU A 365 7.06 -12.51 16.38
CA LEU A 365 5.61 -12.44 16.60
C LEU A 365 4.95 -13.83 16.52
N GLN A 366 5.35 -14.65 15.54
CA GLN A 366 4.85 -16.03 15.45
C GLN A 366 5.28 -16.87 16.67
N GLU A 367 6.54 -16.76 17.10
CA GLU A 367 7.05 -17.46 18.28
C GLU A 367 6.32 -17.00 19.55
N ALA A 368 6.15 -15.69 19.76
CA ALA A 368 5.43 -15.13 20.90
C ALA A 368 3.98 -15.62 20.98
N ALA A 369 3.27 -15.70 19.86
CA ALA A 369 1.92 -16.25 19.80
C ALA A 369 1.90 -17.74 20.14
N ASN A 370 2.85 -18.53 19.63
CA ASN A 370 2.99 -19.96 19.92
C ASN A 370 3.28 -20.21 21.41
N ASP A 371 4.14 -19.41 22.04
CA ASP A 371 4.53 -19.55 23.45
C ASP A 371 3.35 -19.31 24.39
N VAL A 372 2.39 -18.48 24.00
CA VAL A 372 1.16 -18.28 24.77
C VAL A 372 0.02 -19.22 24.34
N GLY A 373 0.22 -20.04 23.31
CA GLY A 373 -0.77 -21.01 22.82
C GLY A 373 -1.94 -20.33 22.07
N LEU A 374 -1.72 -19.17 21.45
CA LEU A 374 -2.71 -18.46 20.63
C LEU A 374 -2.60 -18.90 19.18
N ALA A 375 -3.74 -19.17 18.53
CA ALA A 375 -3.83 -19.46 17.10
C ALA A 375 -3.57 -18.19 16.30
N VAL A 376 -2.37 -18.07 15.73
CA VAL A 376 -1.93 -16.93 14.93
C VAL A 376 -1.15 -17.45 13.73
N ASN A 377 -1.38 -16.83 12.57
CA ASN A 377 -0.56 -17.00 11.36
C ASN A 377 0.10 -15.65 11.04
N VAL A 378 1.41 -15.63 10.84
CA VAL A 378 2.17 -14.43 10.50
C VAL A 378 2.75 -14.58 9.10
N GLU A 379 2.25 -13.79 8.16
CA GLU A 379 2.75 -13.74 6.80
C GLU A 379 3.66 -12.54 6.60
N HIS A 380 4.84 -12.73 6.01
CA HIS A 380 5.76 -11.63 5.73
C HIS A 380 6.63 -11.86 4.49
N ILE A 381 7.18 -10.77 3.99
CA ILE A 381 8.18 -10.73 2.94
C ILE A 381 9.11 -9.52 3.16
N GLY A 382 10.36 -9.78 3.50
CA GLY A 382 11.32 -8.74 3.83
C GLY A 382 10.81 -7.84 4.97
N SER A 383 10.77 -6.54 4.72
CA SER A 383 10.41 -5.50 5.70
C SER A 383 8.91 -5.26 5.89
N MET A 384 8.05 -6.13 5.37
CA MET A 384 6.60 -5.97 5.41
C MET A 384 5.90 -7.29 5.70
N GLY A 385 4.87 -7.25 6.56
CA GLY A 385 4.12 -8.43 6.95
C GLY A 385 2.80 -8.12 7.62
N GLN A 386 2.09 -9.18 8.00
CA GLN A 386 0.77 -9.14 8.61
C GLN A 386 0.61 -10.26 9.62
N VAL A 387 -0.16 -10.00 10.68
CA VAL A 387 -0.60 -10.98 11.69
C VAL A 387 -2.06 -11.31 11.45
N TYR A 388 -2.41 -12.57 11.45
CA TYR A 388 -3.78 -13.08 11.36
C TYR A 388 -4.11 -13.86 12.63
N MET A 389 -5.19 -13.52 13.31
CA MET A 389 -5.70 -14.27 14.46
C MET A 389 -6.44 -15.52 13.98
N THR A 390 -5.68 -16.49 13.48
CA THR A 390 -6.17 -17.78 12.97
C THR A 390 -5.01 -18.76 12.83
N ASP A 391 -5.29 -20.06 12.86
CA ASP A 391 -4.35 -21.13 12.50
C ASP A 391 -4.49 -21.59 11.03
N HIS A 392 -5.36 -20.90 10.25
CA HIS A 392 -5.56 -21.19 8.85
C HIS A 392 -4.41 -20.67 7.99
N ASP A 393 -3.99 -21.45 6.99
CA ASP A 393 -3.01 -20.99 6.00
C ASP A 393 -3.61 -19.91 5.09
N ILE A 394 -2.87 -18.84 4.84
CA ILE A 394 -3.34 -17.67 4.09
C ILE A 394 -2.61 -17.61 2.73
N HIS A 395 -3.33 -17.91 1.64
CA HIS A 395 -2.80 -17.91 0.29
C HIS A 395 -3.64 -17.12 -0.72
N SER A 396 -4.90 -16.87 -0.38
CA SER A 396 -5.86 -16.11 -1.17
C SER A 396 -6.54 -15.03 -0.34
N TYR A 397 -7.24 -14.12 -1.00
CA TYR A 397 -8.06 -13.13 -0.29
C TYR A 397 -9.14 -13.82 0.58
N ARG A 398 -9.74 -14.92 0.11
CA ARG A 398 -10.80 -15.62 0.82
C ARG A 398 -10.31 -16.31 2.10
N ASP A 399 -9.07 -16.75 2.13
CA ASP A 399 -8.47 -17.32 3.35
C ASP A 399 -8.42 -16.30 4.50
N THR A 400 -8.33 -14.99 4.19
CA THR A 400 -8.31 -13.93 5.21
C THR A 400 -9.60 -13.84 6.02
N TRP A 401 -10.71 -14.36 5.53
CA TRP A 401 -12.00 -14.36 6.26
C TRP A 401 -12.02 -15.31 7.47
N HIS A 402 -11.06 -16.23 7.56
CA HIS A 402 -10.89 -17.10 8.73
C HIS A 402 -10.26 -16.38 9.92
N ALA A 403 -9.71 -15.18 9.73
CA ALA A 403 -9.09 -14.42 10.80
C ALA A 403 -10.13 -13.72 11.70
N ASN A 404 -9.88 -13.74 13.01
CA ASN A 404 -10.69 -13.03 13.98
C ASN A 404 -10.24 -11.57 14.11
N THR A 405 -10.91 -10.69 13.40
CA THR A 405 -10.59 -9.24 13.36
C THR A 405 -10.84 -8.54 14.70
N ASP A 406 -11.83 -8.98 15.48
CA ASP A 406 -12.12 -8.40 16.81
C ASP A 406 -10.99 -8.72 17.78
N GLN A 407 -10.49 -9.97 17.76
CA GLN A 407 -9.35 -10.37 18.57
C GLN A 407 -8.06 -9.63 18.19
N PHE A 408 -7.87 -9.33 16.90
CA PHE A 408 -6.77 -8.49 16.46
C PHE A 408 -6.91 -7.05 16.98
N ALA A 409 -8.10 -6.48 16.94
CA ALA A 409 -8.35 -5.12 17.44
C ALA A 409 -8.05 -5.02 18.95
N ASP A 410 -8.44 -6.02 19.73
CA ASP A 410 -8.12 -6.09 21.16
C ASP A 410 -6.60 -6.21 21.40
N TRP A 411 -5.91 -7.08 20.66
CA TRP A 411 -4.44 -7.22 20.74
C TRP A 411 -3.74 -5.90 20.37
N TRP A 412 -4.21 -5.22 19.33
CA TRP A 412 -3.68 -3.94 18.91
C TRP A 412 -3.83 -2.85 19.99
N LEU A 413 -5.00 -2.79 20.64
CA LEU A 413 -5.26 -1.83 21.73
C LEU A 413 -4.32 -2.07 22.92
N GLU A 414 -4.06 -3.33 23.27
CA GLU A 414 -3.10 -3.70 24.31
C GLU A 414 -1.68 -3.23 23.94
N ALA A 415 -1.21 -3.57 22.73
CA ALA A 415 0.10 -3.19 22.27
C ALA A 415 0.26 -1.66 22.21
N ALA A 416 -0.76 -0.94 21.73
CA ALA A 416 -0.78 0.52 21.70
C ALA A 416 -0.74 1.11 23.13
N SER A 417 -1.43 0.49 24.09
CA SER A 417 -1.35 0.88 25.51
C SER A 417 0.05 0.65 26.10
N GLY A 418 0.79 -0.33 25.58
CA GLY A 418 2.20 -0.60 25.90
C GLY A 418 3.19 0.30 25.16
N GLY A 419 2.73 1.21 24.28
CA GLY A 419 3.58 2.14 23.54
C GLY A 419 4.10 1.63 22.20
N VAL A 420 3.45 0.61 21.59
CA VAL A 420 3.84 0.06 20.28
C VAL A 420 2.65 0.09 19.32
N LEU A 421 2.81 0.69 18.15
CA LEU A 421 1.78 0.72 17.10
C LEU A 421 2.05 -0.33 16.02
N PHE A 422 1.36 -1.45 16.10
CA PHE A 422 1.35 -2.51 15.09
C PHE A 422 0.17 -2.31 14.13
N GLY A 423 0.41 -1.84 12.92
CA GLY A 423 -0.65 -1.75 11.92
C GLY A 423 -1.80 -0.79 12.29
N ASN A 424 -2.97 -1.05 11.72
CA ASN A 424 -4.21 -0.28 11.96
C ASN A 424 -5.37 -1.25 12.16
N PRO A 425 -6.14 -1.16 13.25
CA PRO A 425 -7.18 -2.14 13.61
C PRO A 425 -8.35 -2.22 12.62
N LEU A 426 -8.51 -1.24 11.73
CA LEU A 426 -9.62 -1.19 10.76
C LEU A 426 -9.24 -1.56 9.32
N GLN A 427 -7.97 -1.65 8.98
CA GLN A 427 -7.54 -1.81 7.58
C GLN A 427 -6.55 -2.93 7.32
N GLY A 428 -6.63 -3.97 8.11
CA GLY A 428 -5.67 -5.05 8.01
C GLY A 428 -4.36 -4.70 8.71
N GLU A 429 -3.87 -5.63 9.30
CA GLU A 429 -2.86 -5.75 10.32
C GLU A 429 -1.45 -5.66 9.71
N ARG A 430 -1.23 -4.64 8.87
CA ARG A 430 -0.01 -4.46 8.08
C ARG A 430 1.05 -3.73 8.86
N PHE A 431 2.20 -4.36 9.00
CA PHE A 431 3.37 -3.81 9.70
C PHE A 431 4.54 -3.66 8.77
N PHE A 432 5.44 -2.78 9.16
CA PHE A 432 6.65 -2.51 8.39
C PHE A 432 7.82 -2.28 9.31
N THR A 433 9.01 -2.67 8.88
CA THR A 433 10.25 -2.18 9.47
C THR A 433 10.79 -1.02 8.65
N THR A 434 11.60 -0.18 9.27
CA THR A 434 12.20 1.01 8.67
C THR A 434 13.68 1.12 9.02
N TYR A 435 14.44 1.89 8.25
CA TYR A 435 15.89 2.04 8.43
C TYR A 435 16.29 2.63 9.77
N SER A 436 15.41 3.39 10.42
CA SER A 436 15.65 3.93 11.76
C SER A 436 15.37 2.95 12.90
N HIS A 437 14.72 1.81 12.66
CA HIS A 437 14.54 0.79 13.70
C HIS A 437 15.86 0.15 14.10
N THR A 438 15.97 -0.23 15.38
CA THR A 438 17.09 -1.00 15.92
C THR A 438 16.64 -2.39 16.37
N GLU A 439 17.60 -3.30 16.59
CA GLU A 439 17.29 -4.63 17.11
C GLU A 439 16.67 -4.58 18.51
N GLU A 440 17.15 -3.66 19.37
CA GLU A 440 16.62 -3.48 20.72
C GLU A 440 15.17 -2.96 20.69
N GLN A 441 14.81 -2.14 19.71
CA GLN A 441 13.43 -1.70 19.54
C GLN A 441 12.53 -2.83 19.06
N VAL A 442 13.02 -3.71 18.19
CA VAL A 442 12.29 -4.92 17.78
C VAL A 442 12.11 -5.87 18.96
N ASP A 443 13.17 -6.09 19.77
CA ASP A 443 13.07 -6.93 20.98
C ASP A 443 12.04 -6.38 21.96
N HIS A 444 12.06 -5.08 22.21
CA HIS A 444 11.06 -4.42 23.06
C HIS A 444 9.63 -4.55 22.50
N ALA A 445 9.46 -4.39 21.18
CA ALA A 445 8.16 -4.57 20.55
C ALA A 445 7.62 -6.00 20.69
N LEU A 446 8.51 -6.99 20.60
CA LEU A 446 8.14 -8.41 20.79
C LEU A 446 7.73 -8.71 22.24
N GLU A 447 8.39 -8.13 23.24
CA GLU A 447 7.97 -8.24 24.65
C GLU A 447 6.54 -7.69 24.86
N ILE A 448 6.25 -6.51 24.32
CA ILE A 448 4.91 -5.92 24.39
C ILE A 448 3.88 -6.75 23.61
N ALA A 449 4.24 -7.25 22.43
CA ALA A 449 3.35 -8.10 21.62
C ALA A 449 2.99 -9.41 22.35
N GLU A 450 3.96 -10.06 23.03
CA GLU A 450 3.72 -11.27 23.79
C GLU A 450 2.80 -11.01 24.99
N GLU A 451 2.99 -9.91 25.72
CA GLU A 451 2.08 -9.51 26.81
C GLU A 451 0.66 -9.27 26.27
N ALA A 452 0.54 -8.59 25.13
CA ALA A 452 -0.73 -8.37 24.47
C ALA A 452 -1.39 -9.68 23.99
N PHE A 453 -0.63 -10.62 23.42
CA PHE A 453 -1.15 -11.97 23.08
C PHE A 453 -1.66 -12.73 24.30
N ARG A 454 -0.97 -12.66 25.43
CA ARG A 454 -1.45 -13.29 26.69
C ARG A 454 -2.77 -12.69 27.16
N SER A 455 -2.97 -11.38 26.99
CA SER A 455 -4.17 -10.70 27.45
C SER A 455 -5.41 -11.09 26.64
N VAL A 456 -5.24 -11.37 25.35
CA VAL A 456 -6.32 -11.75 24.43
C VAL A 456 -6.48 -13.25 24.22
N ASN A 457 -5.59 -14.07 24.82
CA ASN A 457 -5.66 -15.53 24.74
C ASN A 457 -6.72 -16.10 25.69
N HIS A 458 -7.98 -15.82 25.41
CA HIS A 458 -9.13 -16.40 26.09
C HIS A 458 -10.13 -16.88 25.05
N PRO A 459 -10.80 -18.05 25.28
CA PRO A 459 -11.79 -18.52 24.33
C PRO A 459 -12.87 -17.45 24.14
N TYR A 460 -12.94 -16.91 22.97
CA TYR A 460 -14.10 -16.17 22.48
C TYR A 460 -15.25 -17.19 22.37
N SER A 461 -16.11 -17.23 23.37
CA SER A 461 -17.29 -18.14 23.46
C SER A 461 -18.50 -17.55 22.78
#